data_5561e21b9f223c3481cae23cba3a20e1
#
_entry.id   5561e21b9f223c3481cae23cba3a20e1
#
_cell.length_a   1.000
_cell.length_b   1.000
_cell.length_c   1.000
_cell.angle_alpha   90.00
_cell.angle_beta   90.00
_cell.angle_gamma   90.00
#
_symmetry.space_group_name_H-M   'P 1'
#
loop_
_entity.id
_entity.type
_entity.pdbx_description
1 polymer ?
#
loop_
_entity_poly.entity_id
_entity_poly.type
_entity_poly.pdbx_seq_one_letter_code
_entity_poly.pdbx_strand_id
1 'polypeptide(L)'
;MQQGNDNALRTRVYIDGYNLYYGCLRNSTDKWLDVRALIERILPSILFEQNGEPVHFEFQAPAVKYFTAPILTAFARSDDSVSCQYHYHTALCAHLGGALEIIKGYHDAKPARAHVWEEGKAARECKMIEIWKLEEKQSDVAFALNAFSDAIRNEVDQVIAVTNDSDFAPAMKMIRQHTQAVVGLIAPARQKTSNVNADLQKHAHWTRTHILDEEFSQSQLPPVIQLKNKAVHKPLSWYPRPDLLIPIYEEAKRVKRSEGAARKWLNQPCAHLGGRIPIAMCESTEQAAELRNYMDQYAKEFGI
;
A
#
# COMPACT_ATOMS: atom_id res chain seq x y z
N MET A 1 37.07 -14.84 -2.35
CA MET A 1 36.06 -15.84 -2.74
C MET A 1 34.95 -15.72 -1.71
N GLN A 2 33.85 -15.02 -2.02
CA GLN A 2 32.66 -15.00 -1.19
C GLN A 2 32.03 -16.39 -1.32
N GLN A 3 31.96 -17.13 -0.23
CA GLN A 3 31.10 -18.30 -0.15
C GLN A 3 29.65 -17.79 -0.31
N GLY A 4 29.08 -18.00 -1.49
CA GLY A 4 27.65 -17.82 -1.71
C GLY A 4 26.93 -18.73 -0.71
N ASN A 5 25.96 -18.17 -0.02
CA ASN A 5 25.11 -18.91 0.91
C ASN A 5 24.24 -19.84 0.04
N ASP A 6 24.64 -21.12 -0.09
CA ASP A 6 24.03 -22.10 -1.00
C ASP A 6 22.52 -22.36 -0.75
N ASN A 7 21.94 -21.74 0.30
CA ASN A 7 20.54 -21.92 0.70
C ASN A 7 19.72 -20.60 0.62
N ALA A 8 20.12 -19.65 -0.23
CA ALA A 8 19.37 -18.40 -0.44
C ALA A 8 18.41 -18.54 -1.63
N LEU A 9 17.12 -18.33 -1.40
CA LEU A 9 16.10 -18.32 -2.46
C LEU A 9 16.03 -16.93 -3.11
N ARG A 10 16.22 -16.89 -4.44
CA ARG A 10 15.93 -15.69 -5.25
C ARG A 10 14.43 -15.39 -5.17
N THR A 11 14.07 -14.36 -4.42
CA THR A 11 12.70 -14.09 -4.00
C THR A 11 12.15 -12.87 -4.70
N ARG A 12 10.92 -12.96 -5.20
CA ARG A 12 10.13 -11.82 -5.72
C ARG A 12 8.75 -11.81 -5.10
N VAL A 13 8.30 -10.59 -4.77
CA VAL A 13 7.01 -10.37 -4.12
C VAL A 13 6.02 -9.81 -5.12
N TYR A 14 4.83 -10.38 -5.13
CA TYR A 14 3.71 -9.99 -5.99
C TYR A 14 2.60 -9.48 -5.08
N ILE A 15 2.26 -8.20 -5.19
CA ILE A 15 1.30 -7.54 -4.30
C ILE A 15 0.06 -7.17 -5.09
N ASP A 16 -1.07 -7.72 -4.68
CA ASP A 16 -2.38 -7.22 -5.05
C ASP A 16 -2.66 -5.94 -4.27
N GLY A 17 -2.52 -4.80 -4.95
CA GLY A 17 -2.60 -3.49 -4.32
C GLY A 17 -3.97 -3.18 -3.75
N TYR A 18 -5.06 -3.60 -4.40
CA TYR A 18 -6.40 -3.39 -3.87
C TYR A 18 -6.71 -4.33 -2.71
N ASN A 19 -6.31 -5.59 -2.78
CA ASN A 19 -6.49 -6.53 -1.68
C ASN A 19 -5.73 -6.06 -0.43
N LEU A 20 -4.49 -5.61 -0.58
CA LEU A 20 -3.71 -4.99 0.51
C LEU A 20 -4.38 -3.71 1.04
N TYR A 21 -4.85 -2.83 0.15
CA TYR A 21 -5.50 -1.59 0.56
C TYR A 21 -6.78 -1.83 1.34
N TYR A 22 -7.69 -2.64 0.80
CA TYR A 22 -8.98 -2.91 1.44
C TYR A 22 -8.85 -3.78 2.69
N GLY A 23 -7.92 -4.74 2.69
CA GLY A 23 -7.67 -5.62 3.82
C GLY A 23 -6.98 -4.94 4.99
N CYS A 24 -6.05 -4.00 4.72
CA CYS A 24 -5.19 -3.46 5.77
C CYS A 24 -5.13 -1.94 5.87
N LEU A 25 -5.20 -1.20 4.75
CA LEU A 25 -4.78 0.20 4.75
C LEU A 25 -5.94 1.20 4.74
N ARG A 26 -7.10 0.83 4.20
CA ARG A 26 -8.22 1.73 3.94
C ARG A 26 -8.63 2.62 5.13
N ASN A 27 -8.77 2.03 6.31
CA ASN A 27 -9.24 2.70 7.52
C ASN A 27 -8.10 2.92 8.53
N SER A 28 -6.86 3.02 8.06
CA SER A 28 -5.69 3.21 8.91
C SER A 28 -4.90 4.47 8.54
N THR A 29 -3.95 4.82 9.37
CA THR A 29 -2.96 5.89 9.15
C THR A 29 -1.72 5.39 8.39
N ASP A 30 -1.65 4.07 8.09
CA ASP A 30 -0.47 3.42 7.54
C ASP A 30 -0.46 3.36 6.00
N LYS A 31 -1.29 4.17 5.34
CA LYS A 31 -1.43 4.18 3.86
C LYS A 31 -0.15 4.58 3.12
N TRP A 32 0.75 5.32 3.80
CA TRP A 32 2.03 5.77 3.23
C TRP A 32 3.12 4.70 3.37
N LEU A 33 2.79 3.48 2.98
CA LEU A 33 3.53 2.27 3.24
C LEU A 33 4.71 2.08 2.29
N ASP A 34 5.89 1.77 2.81
CA ASP A 34 6.98 1.16 2.07
C ASP A 34 6.74 -0.36 2.00
N VAL A 35 6.24 -0.80 0.86
CA VAL A 35 5.86 -2.21 0.67
C VAL A 35 7.07 -3.15 0.72
N ARG A 36 8.26 -2.71 0.33
CA ARG A 36 9.48 -3.52 0.43
C ARG A 36 9.93 -3.65 1.88
N ALA A 37 10.00 -2.54 2.61
CA ALA A 37 10.36 -2.54 4.02
C ALA A 37 9.40 -3.40 4.85
N LEU A 38 8.10 -3.40 4.52
CA LEU A 38 7.12 -4.28 5.15
C LEU A 38 7.50 -5.75 4.97
N ILE A 39 7.79 -6.18 3.76
CA ILE A 39 8.15 -7.57 3.48
C ILE A 39 9.48 -7.96 4.15
N GLU A 40 10.48 -7.08 4.09
CA GLU A 40 11.77 -7.27 4.78
C GLU A 40 11.60 -7.47 6.30
N ARG A 41 10.57 -6.86 6.89
CA ARG A 41 10.24 -7.00 8.30
C ARG A 41 9.46 -8.29 8.62
N ILE A 42 8.60 -8.74 7.71
CA ILE A 42 7.81 -9.96 7.85
C ILE A 42 8.68 -11.22 7.70
N LEU A 43 9.56 -11.25 6.70
CA LEU A 43 10.30 -12.46 6.32
C LEU A 43 11.12 -13.11 7.44
N PRO A 44 11.79 -12.39 8.35
CA PRO A 44 12.51 -13.01 9.46
C PRO A 44 11.64 -13.82 10.42
N SER A 45 10.32 -13.59 10.42
CA SER A 45 9.36 -14.35 11.23
C SER A 45 8.85 -15.63 10.55
N ILE A 46 9.23 -15.87 9.30
CA ILE A 46 8.83 -17.04 8.54
C ILE A 46 9.83 -18.16 8.79
N LEU A 47 9.37 -19.15 9.53
CA LEU A 47 10.14 -20.37 9.78
C LEU A 47 9.84 -21.35 8.65
N PHE A 48 10.65 -21.30 7.60
CA PHE A 48 10.55 -22.22 6.47
C PHE A 48 11.89 -22.93 6.29
N GLU A 49 11.83 -24.26 6.21
CA GLU A 49 13.00 -25.13 6.01
C GLU A 49 12.86 -25.86 4.69
N GLN A 50 13.97 -26.02 3.99
CA GLN A 50 14.07 -26.86 2.80
C GLN A 50 15.19 -27.86 3.03
N ASN A 51 14.92 -29.15 2.86
CA ASN A 51 15.86 -30.25 3.14
C ASN A 51 16.39 -30.28 4.59
N GLY A 52 15.60 -29.76 5.55
CA GLY A 52 15.99 -29.70 6.96
C GLY A 52 16.90 -28.53 7.35
N GLU A 53 17.13 -27.59 6.42
CA GLU A 53 17.93 -26.38 6.67
C GLU A 53 17.05 -25.13 6.54
N PRO A 54 17.23 -24.14 7.44
CA PRO A 54 16.56 -22.85 7.33
C PRO A 54 16.90 -22.15 6.01
N VAL A 55 15.88 -21.59 5.37
CA VAL A 55 16.02 -20.89 4.10
C VAL A 55 16.24 -19.41 4.34
N HIS A 56 17.18 -18.82 3.60
CA HIS A 56 17.37 -17.38 3.52
C HIS A 56 16.69 -16.81 2.26
N PHE A 57 16.28 -15.56 2.34
CA PHE A 57 15.58 -14.88 1.25
C PHE A 57 16.48 -13.78 0.66
N GLU A 58 16.68 -13.81 -0.65
CA GLU A 58 17.42 -12.79 -1.39
C GLU A 58 16.50 -12.20 -2.46
N PHE A 59 16.29 -10.87 -2.41
CA PHE A 59 15.41 -10.22 -3.37
C PHE A 59 16.01 -10.16 -4.77
N GLN A 60 15.24 -10.69 -5.74
CA GLN A 60 15.55 -10.60 -7.16
C GLN A 60 14.91 -9.34 -7.78
N ALA A 61 15.67 -8.54 -8.49
CA ALA A 61 15.16 -7.31 -9.11
C ALA A 61 14.20 -7.60 -10.28
N PRO A 62 13.04 -6.91 -10.38
CA PRO A 62 12.46 -6.08 -9.33
C PRO A 62 12.07 -6.92 -8.12
N ALA A 63 12.33 -6.43 -6.90
CA ALA A 63 12.01 -7.16 -5.68
C ALA A 63 10.51 -7.27 -5.44
N VAL A 64 9.76 -6.24 -5.87
CA VAL A 64 8.31 -6.14 -5.72
C VAL A 64 7.68 -5.82 -7.07
N LYS A 65 6.69 -6.63 -7.47
CA LYS A 65 5.72 -6.32 -8.52
C LYS A 65 4.38 -5.97 -7.86
N TYR A 66 3.94 -4.72 -8.05
CA TYR A 66 2.74 -4.18 -7.41
C TYR A 66 1.63 -4.00 -8.45
N PHE A 67 0.55 -4.74 -8.30
CA PHE A 67 -0.58 -4.77 -9.24
C PHE A 67 -1.70 -3.87 -8.74
N THR A 68 -2.24 -3.01 -9.60
CA THR A 68 -3.27 -2.04 -9.24
C THR A 68 -3.96 -1.49 -10.49
N ALA A 69 -5.00 -0.68 -10.30
CA ALA A 69 -5.63 0.11 -11.37
C ALA A 69 -5.81 1.57 -10.93
N PRO A 70 -5.72 2.56 -11.84
CA PRO A 70 -5.98 3.95 -11.51
C PRO A 70 -7.43 4.16 -11.08
N ILE A 71 -7.65 4.93 -10.01
CA ILE A 71 -9.00 5.30 -9.56
C ILE A 71 -9.66 6.18 -10.62
N LEU A 72 -10.89 5.86 -11.02
CA LEU A 72 -11.69 6.74 -11.86
C LEU A 72 -12.26 7.88 -11.02
N THR A 73 -12.10 9.12 -11.46
CA THR A 73 -12.57 10.32 -10.76
C THR A 73 -14.07 10.26 -10.44
N ALA A 74 -14.88 9.78 -11.38
CA ALA A 74 -16.33 9.66 -11.19
C ALA A 74 -16.76 8.65 -10.11
N PHE A 75 -15.83 7.77 -9.67
CA PHE A 75 -16.06 6.75 -8.63
C PHE A 75 -15.14 6.92 -7.42
N ALA A 76 -14.41 8.04 -7.38
CA ALA A 76 -13.56 8.36 -6.25
C ALA A 76 -14.41 8.57 -4.98
N ARG A 77 -13.93 8.07 -3.85
CA ARG A 77 -14.65 8.16 -2.56
C ARG A 77 -14.47 9.51 -1.88
N SER A 78 -13.40 10.21 -2.22
CA SER A 78 -13.10 11.56 -1.76
C SER A 78 -12.43 12.33 -2.90
N ASP A 79 -12.51 13.66 -2.85
CA ASP A 79 -11.96 14.55 -3.87
C ASP A 79 -10.45 14.37 -4.06
N ASP A 80 -9.74 13.91 -3.03
CA ASP A 80 -8.29 13.70 -3.05
C ASP A 80 -7.86 12.26 -3.37
N SER A 81 -8.81 11.30 -3.52
CA SER A 81 -8.48 9.88 -3.72
C SER A 81 -7.55 9.63 -4.90
N VAL A 82 -7.84 10.26 -6.04
CA VAL A 82 -7.05 10.13 -7.28
C VAL A 82 -5.65 10.71 -7.10
N SER A 83 -5.55 11.91 -6.51
CA SER A 83 -4.28 12.56 -6.27
C SER A 83 -3.45 11.84 -5.21
N CYS A 84 -4.08 11.32 -4.17
CA CYS A 84 -3.42 10.52 -3.13
C CYS A 84 -2.81 9.24 -3.71
N GLN A 85 -3.57 8.49 -4.55
CA GLN A 85 -3.03 7.31 -5.23
C GLN A 85 -1.86 7.67 -6.13
N TYR A 86 -1.97 8.74 -6.92
CA TYR A 86 -0.89 9.22 -7.78
C TYR A 86 0.37 9.59 -6.98
N HIS A 87 0.23 10.33 -5.88
CA HIS A 87 1.36 10.70 -5.01
C HIS A 87 2.00 9.46 -4.39
N TYR A 88 1.21 8.52 -3.92
CA TYR A 88 1.71 7.28 -3.33
C TYR A 88 2.53 6.45 -4.34
N HIS A 89 1.99 6.20 -5.53
CA HIS A 89 2.73 5.46 -6.56
C HIS A 89 3.99 6.20 -7.01
N THR A 90 3.93 7.52 -7.12
CA THR A 90 5.10 8.34 -7.46
C THR A 90 6.18 8.25 -6.37
N ALA A 91 5.76 8.29 -5.10
CA ALA A 91 6.64 8.15 -3.95
C ALA A 91 7.30 6.77 -3.91
N LEU A 92 6.53 5.71 -4.09
CA LEU A 92 7.03 4.33 -4.15
C LEU A 92 8.07 4.15 -5.26
N CYS A 93 7.76 4.60 -6.49
CA CYS A 93 8.69 4.50 -7.62
C CYS A 93 9.98 5.28 -7.36
N ALA A 94 9.88 6.46 -6.77
CA ALA A 94 11.06 7.28 -6.48
C ALA A 94 11.92 6.71 -5.35
N HIS A 95 11.28 6.13 -4.33
CA HIS A 95 11.97 5.58 -3.17
C HIS A 95 12.63 4.23 -3.47
N LEU A 96 11.91 3.34 -4.12
CA LEU A 96 12.35 1.96 -4.37
C LEU A 96 13.12 1.80 -5.70
N GLY A 97 12.97 2.74 -6.63
CA GLY A 97 13.67 2.70 -7.93
C GLY A 97 13.48 1.37 -8.66
N GLY A 98 14.56 0.76 -9.13
CA GLY A 98 14.54 -0.51 -9.84
C GLY A 98 14.12 -1.74 -9.00
N ALA A 99 13.92 -1.58 -7.69
CA ALA A 99 13.41 -2.65 -6.83
C ALA A 99 11.88 -2.80 -6.91
N LEU A 100 11.17 -1.85 -7.53
CA LEU A 100 9.71 -1.86 -7.69
C LEU A 100 9.31 -1.78 -9.16
N GLU A 101 8.35 -2.61 -9.54
CA GLU A 101 7.58 -2.49 -10.78
C GLU A 101 6.10 -2.35 -10.45
N ILE A 102 5.45 -1.26 -10.92
CA ILE A 102 4.00 -1.07 -10.79
C ILE A 102 3.33 -1.46 -12.10
N ILE A 103 2.53 -2.51 -12.05
CA ILE A 103 1.77 -3.05 -13.18
C ILE A 103 0.31 -2.60 -13.04
N LYS A 104 -0.17 -1.87 -14.06
CA LYS A 104 -1.49 -1.25 -14.02
C LYS A 104 -2.49 -1.96 -14.91
N GLY A 105 -3.60 -2.41 -14.33
CA GLY A 105 -4.84 -2.65 -15.04
C GLY A 105 -5.61 -1.35 -15.27
N TYR A 106 -6.91 -1.46 -15.47
CA TYR A 106 -7.79 -0.30 -15.62
C TYR A 106 -9.18 -0.60 -15.04
N HIS A 107 -9.96 0.46 -14.82
CA HIS A 107 -11.37 0.34 -14.46
C HIS A 107 -12.26 0.57 -15.69
N ASP A 108 -13.22 -0.33 -15.88
CA ASP A 108 -14.32 -0.17 -16.82
C ASP A 108 -15.59 0.21 -16.04
N ALA A 109 -16.25 1.28 -16.47
CA ALA A 109 -17.46 1.77 -15.83
C ALA A 109 -18.57 1.95 -16.88
N LYS A 110 -19.66 1.20 -16.71
CA LYS A 110 -20.78 1.23 -17.66
C LYS A 110 -22.13 1.06 -16.98
N PRO A 111 -23.20 1.58 -17.55
CA PRO A 111 -24.57 1.24 -17.13
C PRO A 111 -24.79 -0.27 -17.27
N ALA A 112 -25.40 -0.86 -16.26
CA ALA A 112 -25.77 -2.28 -16.22
C ALA A 112 -27.08 -2.44 -15.47
N ARG A 113 -27.71 -3.60 -15.62
CA ARG A 113 -28.89 -3.97 -14.84
C ARG A 113 -28.53 -5.04 -13.83
N ALA A 114 -29.02 -4.92 -12.61
CA ALA A 114 -28.82 -5.89 -11.54
C ALA A 114 -30.16 -6.17 -10.82
N HIS A 115 -30.29 -7.37 -10.28
CA HIS A 115 -31.42 -7.71 -9.41
C HIS A 115 -31.22 -7.11 -8.02
N VAL A 116 -32.28 -6.52 -7.48
CA VAL A 116 -32.30 -6.11 -6.07
C VAL A 116 -32.26 -7.38 -5.22
N TRP A 117 -31.39 -7.42 -4.21
CA TRP A 117 -31.36 -8.54 -3.30
C TRP A 117 -32.56 -8.45 -2.34
N GLU A 118 -33.35 -9.52 -2.27
CA GLU A 118 -34.46 -9.67 -1.34
C GLU A 118 -34.30 -11.02 -0.63
N GLU A 119 -34.35 -10.99 0.70
CA GLU A 119 -34.19 -12.20 1.52
C GLU A 119 -35.28 -13.24 1.21
N GLY A 120 -34.86 -14.49 1.03
CA GLY A 120 -35.76 -15.62 0.76
C GLY A 120 -36.29 -15.69 -0.68
N LYS A 121 -35.89 -14.79 -1.58
CA LYS A 121 -36.28 -14.82 -3.00
C LYS A 121 -35.11 -15.21 -3.92
N ALA A 122 -35.44 -15.97 -4.97
CA ALA A 122 -34.47 -16.19 -6.05
C ALA A 122 -34.27 -14.89 -6.86
N ALA A 123 -33.05 -14.66 -7.36
CA ALA A 123 -32.72 -13.43 -8.11
C ALA A 123 -33.69 -13.14 -9.26
N ARG A 124 -34.16 -14.19 -10.00
CA ARG A 124 -35.12 -14.07 -11.11
C ARG A 124 -36.51 -13.51 -10.70
N GLU A 125 -36.83 -13.59 -9.40
CA GLU A 125 -38.13 -13.14 -8.82
C GLU A 125 -38.04 -11.71 -8.30
N CYS A 126 -36.84 -11.16 -8.22
CA CYS A 126 -36.57 -9.83 -7.71
C CYS A 126 -36.59 -8.78 -8.82
N LYS A 127 -36.94 -7.54 -8.44
CA LYS A 127 -36.93 -6.39 -9.36
C LYS A 127 -35.53 -6.13 -9.92
N MET A 128 -35.44 -5.80 -11.21
CA MET A 128 -34.21 -5.29 -11.80
C MET A 128 -34.16 -3.77 -11.74
N ILE A 129 -32.98 -3.24 -11.42
CA ILE A 129 -32.68 -1.79 -11.43
C ILE A 129 -31.47 -1.51 -12.29
N GLU A 130 -31.38 -0.28 -12.80
CA GLU A 130 -30.18 0.20 -13.48
C GLU A 130 -29.15 0.68 -12.46
N ILE A 131 -27.93 0.29 -12.67
CA ILE A 131 -26.78 0.63 -11.81
C ILE A 131 -25.59 1.04 -12.66
N TRP A 132 -24.68 1.79 -12.07
CA TRP A 132 -23.33 1.87 -12.58
C TRP A 132 -22.54 0.64 -12.11
N LYS A 133 -22.05 -0.15 -13.07
CA LYS A 133 -21.16 -1.27 -12.80
C LYS A 133 -19.72 -0.81 -13.02
N LEU A 134 -18.93 -0.81 -11.94
CA LEU A 134 -17.51 -0.58 -11.97
C LEU A 134 -16.78 -1.93 -11.83
N GLU A 135 -15.93 -2.24 -12.78
CA GLU A 135 -15.12 -3.46 -12.78
C GLU A 135 -13.64 -3.12 -12.95
N GLU A 136 -12.80 -3.70 -12.14
CA GLU A 136 -11.36 -3.72 -12.38
C GLU A 136 -11.05 -4.78 -13.45
N LYS A 137 -10.12 -4.48 -14.34
CA LYS A 137 -9.74 -5.35 -15.46
C LYS A 137 -8.22 -5.48 -15.53
N GLN A 138 -7.77 -6.68 -15.87
CA GLN A 138 -6.41 -7.08 -16.20
C GLN A 138 -5.44 -7.23 -15.02
N SER A 139 -5.63 -6.61 -13.85
CA SER A 139 -4.70 -6.69 -12.73
C SER A 139 -4.51 -8.11 -12.21
N ASP A 140 -5.60 -8.86 -11.97
CA ASP A 140 -5.54 -10.23 -11.44
C ASP A 140 -4.91 -11.19 -12.44
N VAL A 141 -5.28 -11.04 -13.72
CA VAL A 141 -4.67 -11.83 -14.81
C VAL A 141 -3.19 -11.51 -14.95
N ALA A 142 -2.81 -10.21 -14.89
CA ALA A 142 -1.42 -9.80 -14.95
C ALA A 142 -0.63 -10.31 -13.73
N PHE A 143 -1.23 -10.27 -12.54
CA PHE A 143 -0.65 -10.81 -11.32
C PHE A 143 -0.33 -12.31 -11.48
N ALA A 144 -1.31 -13.12 -11.88
CA ALA A 144 -1.16 -14.55 -12.07
C ALA A 144 -0.11 -14.91 -13.15
N LEU A 145 -0.18 -14.23 -14.31
CA LEU A 145 0.73 -14.48 -15.42
C LEU A 145 2.17 -14.08 -15.10
N ASN A 146 2.38 -12.95 -14.42
CA ASN A 146 3.73 -12.53 -14.03
C ASN A 146 4.36 -13.51 -13.04
N ALA A 147 3.63 -13.90 -12.00
CA ALA A 147 4.13 -14.84 -10.99
C ALA A 147 4.49 -16.21 -11.64
N PHE A 148 3.61 -16.73 -12.48
CA PHE A 148 3.86 -17.99 -13.19
C PHE A 148 5.01 -17.87 -14.21
N SER A 149 5.05 -16.78 -14.99
CA SER A 149 6.10 -16.55 -15.98
C SER A 149 7.49 -16.47 -15.37
N ASP A 150 7.63 -15.72 -14.26
CA ASP A 150 8.91 -15.57 -13.58
C ASP A 150 9.39 -16.92 -12.99
N ALA A 151 8.46 -17.69 -12.42
CA ALA A 151 8.77 -19.02 -11.89
C ALA A 151 9.17 -20.03 -12.99
N ILE A 152 8.41 -20.12 -14.08
CA ILE A 152 8.68 -21.08 -15.18
C ILE A 152 9.96 -20.74 -15.95
N ARG A 153 10.34 -19.47 -16.01
CA ARG A 153 11.60 -19.01 -16.60
C ARG A 153 12.80 -19.17 -15.65
N ASN A 154 12.57 -19.69 -14.46
CA ASN A 154 13.59 -19.81 -13.43
C ASN A 154 14.29 -18.48 -13.09
N GLU A 155 13.52 -17.37 -13.13
CA GLU A 155 14.00 -16.05 -12.71
C GLU A 155 13.98 -15.91 -11.19
N VAL A 156 13.13 -16.70 -10.53
CA VAL A 156 12.96 -16.74 -9.07
C VAL A 156 12.87 -18.17 -8.56
N ASP A 157 13.38 -18.38 -7.34
CA ASP A 157 13.26 -19.63 -6.61
C ASP A 157 12.09 -19.58 -5.62
N GLN A 158 11.60 -18.35 -5.33
CA GLN A 158 10.44 -18.15 -4.49
C GLN A 158 9.54 -17.01 -5.02
N VAL A 159 8.24 -17.33 -5.10
CA VAL A 159 7.14 -16.40 -5.34
C VAL A 159 6.45 -16.13 -4.02
N ILE A 160 6.37 -14.88 -3.59
CA ILE A 160 5.57 -14.48 -2.44
C ILE A 160 4.35 -13.70 -2.93
N ALA A 161 3.16 -14.25 -2.72
CA ALA A 161 1.90 -13.60 -3.04
C ALA A 161 1.35 -12.86 -1.81
N VAL A 162 1.03 -11.59 -1.98
CA VAL A 162 0.33 -10.77 -0.97
C VAL A 162 -1.09 -10.54 -1.47
N THR A 163 -1.97 -11.47 -1.16
CA THR A 163 -3.38 -11.46 -1.57
C THR A 163 -4.20 -12.43 -0.70
N ASN A 164 -5.50 -12.28 -0.68
CA ASN A 164 -6.47 -13.26 -0.16
C ASN A 164 -7.56 -13.56 -1.21
N ASP A 165 -7.31 -13.20 -2.47
CA ASP A 165 -8.21 -13.45 -3.58
C ASP A 165 -8.01 -14.86 -4.15
N SER A 166 -9.09 -15.66 -4.15
CA SER A 166 -9.10 -17.03 -4.65
C SER A 166 -8.73 -17.16 -6.13
N ASP A 167 -8.90 -16.11 -6.92
CA ASP A 167 -8.61 -16.12 -8.36
C ASP A 167 -7.12 -16.34 -8.64
N PHE A 168 -6.26 -16.14 -7.64
CA PHE A 168 -4.84 -16.48 -7.74
C PHE A 168 -4.51 -17.97 -7.47
N ALA A 169 -5.41 -18.73 -6.83
CA ALA A 169 -5.15 -20.14 -6.49
C ALA A 169 -4.75 -21.04 -7.69
N PRO A 170 -5.38 -20.90 -8.89
CA PRO A 170 -4.95 -21.63 -10.07
C PRO A 170 -3.48 -21.38 -10.48
N ALA A 171 -3.02 -20.12 -10.38
CA ALA A 171 -1.63 -19.78 -10.69
C ALA A 171 -0.66 -20.41 -9.69
N MET A 172 -0.95 -20.36 -8.38
CA MET A 172 -0.15 -21.03 -7.35
C MET A 172 -0.06 -22.54 -7.60
N LYS A 173 -1.19 -23.17 -7.97
CA LYS A 173 -1.23 -24.60 -8.33
C LYS A 173 -0.31 -24.89 -9.51
N MET A 174 -0.37 -24.07 -10.56
CA MET A 174 0.48 -24.25 -11.75
C MET A 174 1.97 -24.06 -11.44
N ILE A 175 2.33 -23.06 -10.63
CA ILE A 175 3.72 -22.86 -10.19
C ILE A 175 4.22 -24.13 -9.49
N ARG A 176 3.45 -24.67 -8.54
CA ARG A 176 3.84 -25.89 -7.81
C ARG A 176 3.92 -27.15 -8.69
N GLN A 177 3.10 -27.24 -9.74
CA GLN A 177 3.08 -28.41 -10.63
C GLN A 177 4.18 -28.40 -11.69
N HIS A 178 4.60 -27.21 -12.13
CA HIS A 178 5.46 -27.06 -13.30
C HIS A 178 6.83 -26.46 -12.98
N THR A 179 7.08 -26.06 -11.74
CA THR A 179 8.35 -25.46 -11.31
C THR A 179 8.81 -26.03 -9.97
N GLN A 180 10.05 -25.71 -9.59
CA GLN A 180 10.58 -25.99 -8.25
C GLN A 180 10.44 -24.80 -7.31
N ALA A 181 9.79 -23.70 -7.73
CA ALA A 181 9.70 -22.49 -6.96
C ALA A 181 8.85 -22.68 -5.69
N VAL A 182 9.34 -22.15 -4.60
CA VAL A 182 8.61 -22.06 -3.34
C VAL A 182 7.50 -21.01 -3.50
N VAL A 183 6.30 -21.31 -3.01
CA VAL A 183 5.17 -20.38 -3.00
C VAL A 183 4.87 -19.99 -1.56
N GLY A 184 5.12 -18.74 -1.23
CA GLY A 184 4.73 -18.10 0.02
C GLY A 184 3.44 -17.30 -0.13
N LEU A 185 2.61 -17.28 0.90
CA LEU A 185 1.38 -16.52 0.95
C LEU A 185 1.38 -15.59 2.17
N ILE A 186 1.13 -14.32 1.95
CA ILE A 186 0.87 -13.34 3.01
C ILE A 186 -0.56 -12.82 2.82
N ALA A 187 -1.45 -13.15 3.75
CA ALA A 187 -2.81 -12.64 3.71
C ALA A 187 -2.85 -11.18 4.20
N PRO A 188 -3.41 -10.25 3.41
CA PRO A 188 -3.52 -8.84 3.79
C PRO A 188 -4.67 -8.65 4.79
N ALA A 189 -4.40 -9.01 6.04
CA ALA A 189 -5.30 -8.90 7.17
C ALA A 189 -4.53 -8.41 8.40
N ARG A 190 -5.18 -7.57 9.24
CA ARG A 190 -4.55 -7.05 10.47
C ARG A 190 -4.80 -7.94 11.69
N GLN A 191 -5.80 -8.78 11.63
CA GLN A 191 -6.20 -9.61 12.76
C GLN A 191 -6.01 -11.09 12.44
N LYS A 192 -5.49 -11.84 13.39
CA LYS A 192 -5.29 -13.30 13.31
C LYS A 192 -6.60 -14.07 13.07
N THR A 193 -7.76 -13.49 13.40
CA THR A 193 -9.09 -14.08 13.20
C THR A 193 -9.58 -14.00 11.76
N SER A 194 -8.89 -13.28 10.89
CA SER A 194 -9.24 -13.20 9.47
C SER A 194 -9.05 -14.55 8.80
N ASN A 195 -10.09 -15.03 8.12
CA ASN A 195 -10.04 -16.29 7.39
C ASN A 195 -9.18 -16.13 6.12
N VAL A 196 -8.05 -16.78 6.10
CA VAL A 196 -7.27 -16.92 4.87
C VAL A 196 -8.00 -17.90 3.96
N ASN A 197 -8.07 -17.56 2.66
CA ASN A 197 -8.72 -18.42 1.68
C ASN A 197 -8.07 -19.80 1.63
N ALA A 198 -8.89 -20.85 1.82
CA ALA A 198 -8.42 -22.22 1.93
C ALA A 198 -7.77 -22.75 0.63
N ASP A 199 -8.26 -22.29 -0.54
CA ASP A 199 -7.69 -22.72 -1.83
C ASP A 199 -6.29 -22.12 -2.03
N LEU A 200 -6.05 -20.87 -1.56
CA LEU A 200 -4.71 -20.29 -1.55
C LEU A 200 -3.78 -21.04 -0.60
N GLN A 201 -4.23 -21.29 0.64
CA GLN A 201 -3.43 -22.00 1.65
C GLN A 201 -3.01 -23.39 1.17
N LYS A 202 -3.90 -24.12 0.51
CA LYS A 202 -3.63 -25.46 -0.05
C LYS A 202 -2.45 -25.47 -1.02
N HIS A 203 -2.21 -24.38 -1.72
CA HIS A 203 -1.16 -24.25 -2.72
C HIS A 203 0.06 -23.47 -2.24
N ALA A 204 0.05 -22.92 -1.05
CA ALA A 204 1.22 -22.29 -0.41
C ALA A 204 2.13 -23.35 0.25
N HIS A 205 3.45 -23.12 0.26
CA HIS A 205 4.40 -23.87 1.08
C HIS A 205 4.46 -23.33 2.50
N TRP A 206 4.26 -22.02 2.65
CA TRP A 206 4.10 -21.36 3.93
C TRP A 206 3.08 -20.22 3.83
N THR A 207 2.45 -19.88 4.94
CA THR A 207 1.42 -18.84 5.00
C THR A 207 1.59 -17.97 6.21
N ARG A 208 1.64 -16.66 6.00
CA ARG A 208 1.47 -15.63 7.03
C ARG A 208 0.00 -15.18 6.99
N THR A 209 -0.73 -15.47 8.06
CA THR A 209 -2.20 -15.29 8.10
C THR A 209 -2.64 -13.84 8.36
N HIS A 210 -1.74 -12.99 8.83
CA HIS A 210 -2.00 -11.56 9.14
C HIS A 210 -0.69 -10.80 9.22
N ILE A 211 -0.78 -9.49 9.15
CA ILE A 211 0.33 -8.54 9.28
C ILE A 211 0.08 -7.73 10.55
N LEU A 212 1.09 -7.58 11.40
CA LEU A 212 0.98 -6.89 12.68
C LEU A 212 0.92 -5.36 12.48
N ASP A 213 0.22 -4.66 13.36
CA ASP A 213 0.15 -3.20 13.33
C ASP A 213 1.53 -2.55 13.49
N GLU A 214 2.41 -3.16 14.28
CA GLU A 214 3.79 -2.72 14.43
C GLU A 214 4.59 -2.86 13.13
N GLU A 215 4.40 -3.94 12.37
CA GLU A 215 5.04 -4.14 11.07
C GLU A 215 4.64 -3.04 10.07
N PHE A 216 3.37 -2.59 10.08
CA PHE A 216 2.91 -1.46 9.27
C PHE A 216 3.50 -0.12 9.74
N SER A 217 3.41 0.17 11.03
CA SER A 217 3.85 1.47 11.57
C SER A 217 5.34 1.71 11.40
N GLN A 218 6.14 0.65 11.46
CA GLN A 218 7.60 0.70 11.27
C GLN A 218 8.05 0.60 9.80
N SER A 219 7.11 0.43 8.87
CA SER A 219 7.38 0.31 7.43
C SER A 219 6.79 1.47 6.63
N GLN A 220 6.85 2.68 7.17
CA GLN A 220 6.32 3.86 6.48
C GLN A 220 7.39 4.53 5.61
N LEU A 221 7.00 5.00 4.42
CA LEU A 221 7.84 5.86 3.60
C LEU A 221 8.17 7.17 4.36
N PRO A 222 9.32 7.78 4.08
CA PRO A 222 9.59 9.15 4.54
C PRO A 222 8.44 10.09 4.15
N PRO A 223 8.00 11.02 5.03
CA PRO A 223 6.86 11.89 4.73
C PRO A 223 7.10 12.84 3.55
N VAL A 224 8.35 13.05 3.19
CA VAL A 224 8.80 13.84 2.04
C VAL A 224 9.83 13.03 1.26
N ILE A 225 9.57 12.78 -0.01
CA ILE A 225 10.49 12.10 -0.93
C ILE A 225 10.92 13.07 -2.00
N GLN A 226 12.24 13.28 -2.09
CA GLN A 226 12.84 14.20 -3.08
C GLN A 226 12.89 13.52 -4.45
N LEU A 227 12.42 14.23 -5.46
CA LEU A 227 12.63 13.94 -6.87
C LEU A 227 13.66 14.91 -7.45
N LYS A 228 14.06 14.68 -8.68
CA LYS A 228 15.08 15.52 -9.34
C LYS A 228 14.75 17.03 -9.29
N ASN A 229 13.50 17.43 -9.52
CA ASN A 229 13.08 18.84 -9.61
C ASN A 229 11.91 19.20 -8.66
N LYS A 230 11.40 18.27 -7.89
CA LYS A 230 10.25 18.48 -6.98
C LYS A 230 10.29 17.48 -5.84
N ALA A 231 9.47 17.68 -4.82
CA ALA A 231 9.23 16.71 -3.75
C ALA A 231 7.83 16.12 -3.87
N VAL A 232 7.68 14.87 -3.47
CA VAL A 232 6.38 14.24 -3.22
C VAL A 232 6.19 14.14 -1.72
N HIS A 233 5.01 14.56 -1.26
CA HIS A 233 4.68 14.61 0.15
C HIS A 233 3.59 13.58 0.47
N LYS A 234 3.64 13.03 1.71
CA LYS A 234 2.53 12.27 2.27
C LYS A 234 1.26 13.11 2.18
N PRO A 235 0.14 12.58 1.65
CA PRO A 235 -1.13 13.29 1.61
C PRO A 235 -1.58 13.72 3.02
N LEU A 236 -2.09 14.94 3.16
CA LEU A 236 -2.51 15.47 4.48
C LEU A 236 -3.66 14.66 5.07
N SER A 237 -4.54 14.12 4.24
CA SER A 237 -5.65 13.24 4.64
C SER A 237 -5.21 11.86 5.18
N TRP A 238 -3.92 11.53 5.07
CA TRP A 238 -3.35 10.26 5.54
C TRP A 238 -2.63 10.37 6.89
N TYR A 239 -2.59 11.56 7.47
CA TYR A 239 -2.08 11.77 8.83
C TYR A 239 -3.15 11.37 9.89
N PRO A 240 -2.75 11.12 11.14
CA PRO A 240 -3.66 10.68 12.21
C PRO A 240 -4.83 11.63 12.47
N ARG A 241 -4.58 12.95 12.39
CA ARG A 241 -5.57 13.98 12.67
C ARG A 241 -5.66 14.99 11.51
N PRO A 242 -6.19 14.58 10.34
CA PRO A 242 -6.34 15.46 9.19
C PRO A 242 -7.29 16.63 9.48
N ASP A 243 -8.24 16.45 10.40
CA ASP A 243 -9.15 17.49 10.90
C ASP A 243 -8.42 18.66 11.57
N LEU A 244 -7.30 18.41 12.23
CA LEU A 244 -6.44 19.45 12.82
C LEU A 244 -5.39 19.95 11.83
N LEU A 245 -4.80 19.06 11.06
CA LEU A 245 -3.68 19.37 10.17
C LEU A 245 -4.07 20.21 8.96
N ILE A 246 -5.19 19.89 8.29
CA ILE A 246 -5.59 20.57 7.05
C ILE A 246 -5.85 22.06 7.28
N PRO A 247 -6.61 22.49 8.30
CA PRO A 247 -6.79 23.91 8.58
C PRO A 247 -5.47 24.64 8.89
N ILE A 248 -4.57 24.00 9.64
CA ILE A 248 -3.24 24.56 9.95
C ILE A 248 -2.39 24.69 8.67
N TYR A 249 -2.44 23.71 7.80
CA TYR A 249 -1.74 23.79 6.52
C TYR A 249 -2.25 24.91 5.62
N GLU A 250 -3.57 25.11 5.51
CA GLU A 250 -4.14 26.22 4.73
C GLU A 250 -3.74 27.57 5.31
N GLU A 251 -3.73 27.71 6.62
CA GLU A 251 -3.24 28.92 7.29
C GLU A 251 -1.73 29.11 7.05
N ALA A 252 -0.94 28.06 7.19
CA ALA A 252 0.51 28.13 6.88
C ALA A 252 0.77 28.54 5.42
N LYS A 253 -0.04 28.06 4.49
CA LYS A 253 0.05 28.43 3.06
C LYS A 253 -0.23 29.92 2.86
N ARG A 254 -1.24 30.47 3.55
CA ARG A 254 -1.58 31.89 3.56
C ARG A 254 -0.40 32.71 4.12
N VAL A 255 0.08 32.36 5.31
CA VAL A 255 1.14 33.09 6.02
C VAL A 255 2.51 33.02 5.30
N LYS A 256 2.85 31.86 4.78
CA LYS A 256 4.13 31.66 4.04
C LYS A 256 4.06 32.06 2.55
N ARG A 257 2.86 32.44 2.06
CA ARG A 257 2.59 32.87 0.66
C ARG A 257 3.03 31.87 -0.41
N SER A 258 3.25 30.62 -0.01
CA SER A 258 3.73 29.55 -0.92
C SER A 258 3.43 28.19 -0.31
N GLU A 259 2.87 27.27 -1.12
CA GLU A 259 2.66 25.88 -0.73
C GLU A 259 3.98 25.18 -0.34
N GLY A 260 5.02 25.36 -1.15
CA GLY A 260 6.34 24.77 -0.88
C GLY A 260 6.94 25.27 0.43
N ALA A 261 6.83 26.58 0.73
CA ALA A 261 7.31 27.14 1.98
C ALA A 261 6.49 26.64 3.19
N ALA A 262 5.16 26.52 3.06
CA ALA A 262 4.30 25.97 4.10
C ALA A 262 4.64 24.52 4.41
N ARG A 263 4.77 23.68 3.36
CA ARG A 263 5.15 22.26 3.51
C ARG A 263 6.54 22.10 4.12
N LYS A 264 7.51 22.93 3.69
CA LYS A 264 8.86 22.92 4.27
C LYS A 264 8.82 23.25 5.76
N TRP A 265 8.12 24.33 6.13
CA TRP A 265 8.00 24.76 7.52
C TRP A 265 7.31 23.70 8.39
N LEU A 266 6.22 23.11 7.92
CA LEU A 266 5.50 22.05 8.66
C LEU A 266 6.37 20.83 8.97
N ASN A 267 7.34 20.52 8.10
CA ASN A 267 8.18 19.32 8.23
C ASN A 267 9.57 19.58 8.82
N GLN A 268 9.85 20.80 9.30
CA GLN A 268 11.15 21.16 9.88
C GLN A 268 11.02 21.62 11.34
N PRO A 269 12.04 21.37 12.18
CA PRO A 269 12.06 21.92 13.53
C PRO A 269 11.94 23.45 13.52
N CYS A 270 11.05 24.00 14.33
CA CYS A 270 10.83 25.43 14.46
C CYS A 270 11.39 25.94 15.80
N ALA A 271 12.39 26.83 15.77
CA ALA A 271 13.03 27.37 16.95
C ALA A 271 12.02 28.08 17.90
N HIS A 272 11.07 28.83 17.33
CA HIS A 272 10.02 29.53 18.09
C HIS A 272 8.99 28.58 18.74
N LEU A 273 8.99 27.32 18.39
CA LEU A 273 8.18 26.26 18.98
C LEU A 273 9.02 25.31 19.85
N GLY A 274 10.17 25.79 20.35
CA GLY A 274 11.09 24.97 21.15
C GLY A 274 11.75 23.83 20.38
N GLY A 275 11.96 23.99 19.07
CA GLY A 275 12.56 22.97 18.21
C GLY A 275 11.59 21.86 17.76
N ARG A 276 10.31 21.95 18.15
CA ARG A 276 9.29 20.97 17.72
C ARG A 276 8.98 21.10 16.24
N ILE A 277 8.60 19.98 15.63
CA ILE A 277 8.18 19.92 14.22
C ILE A 277 6.68 20.19 14.16
N PRO A 278 6.22 21.25 13.45
CA PRO A 278 4.81 21.68 13.46
C PRO A 278 3.81 20.57 13.06
N ILE A 279 4.14 19.73 12.08
CA ILE A 279 3.23 18.67 11.63
C ILE A 279 2.98 17.62 12.75
N ALA A 280 3.96 17.32 13.58
CA ALA A 280 3.80 16.41 14.71
C ALA A 280 2.92 17.02 15.82
N MET A 281 2.92 18.35 15.96
CA MET A 281 2.05 19.03 16.91
C MET A 281 0.56 18.93 16.53
N CYS A 282 0.25 18.62 15.28
CA CYS A 282 -1.13 18.43 14.82
C CYS A 282 -1.76 17.10 15.28
N GLU A 283 -1.05 16.24 15.97
CA GLU A 283 -1.59 15.00 16.53
C GLU A 283 -2.38 15.21 17.83
N SER A 284 -2.14 16.32 18.54
CA SER A 284 -2.84 16.71 19.77
C SER A 284 -3.64 18.00 19.56
N THR A 285 -4.85 18.05 20.10
CA THR A 285 -5.73 19.23 20.03
C THR A 285 -5.09 20.43 20.73
N GLU A 286 -4.45 20.22 21.88
CA GLU A 286 -3.78 21.24 22.67
C GLU A 286 -2.58 21.83 21.92
N GLN A 287 -1.73 20.96 21.36
CA GLN A 287 -0.56 21.40 20.60
C GLN A 287 -0.95 22.06 19.27
N ALA A 288 -2.01 21.58 18.63
CA ALA A 288 -2.57 22.22 17.43
C ALA A 288 -3.11 23.63 17.74
N ALA A 289 -3.74 23.85 18.90
CA ALA A 289 -4.17 25.17 19.34
C ALA A 289 -2.98 26.09 19.63
N GLU A 290 -1.93 25.60 20.30
CA GLU A 290 -0.67 26.35 20.49
C GLU A 290 -0.07 26.77 19.14
N LEU A 291 -0.05 25.86 18.16
CA LEU A 291 0.48 26.13 16.83
C LEU A 291 -0.34 27.20 16.09
N ARG A 292 -1.66 27.19 16.18
CA ARG A 292 -2.53 28.25 15.63
C ARG A 292 -2.25 29.62 16.28
N ASN A 293 -2.16 29.66 17.60
CA ASN A 293 -1.84 30.91 18.32
C ASN A 293 -0.49 31.48 17.87
N TYR A 294 0.51 30.60 17.69
CA TYR A 294 1.81 31.03 17.14
C TYR A 294 1.68 31.64 15.75
N MET A 295 0.91 30.99 14.86
CA MET A 295 0.71 31.48 13.49
C MET A 295 -0.04 32.82 13.45
N ASP A 296 -1.07 33.00 14.30
CA ASP A 296 -1.81 34.25 14.44
C ASP A 296 -0.91 35.38 14.91
N GLN A 297 -0.02 35.11 15.87
CA GLN A 297 0.96 36.08 16.34
C GLN A 297 1.95 36.45 15.24
N TYR A 298 2.47 35.46 14.55
CA TYR A 298 3.38 35.64 13.39
C TYR A 298 2.72 36.48 12.28
N ALA A 299 1.47 36.19 11.94
CA ALA A 299 0.73 36.96 10.93
C ALA A 299 0.56 38.41 11.31
N LYS A 300 0.23 38.71 12.60
CA LYS A 300 0.09 40.07 13.13
C LYS A 300 1.41 40.85 13.12
N GLU A 301 2.50 40.20 13.51
CA GLU A 301 3.83 40.80 13.56
C GLU A 301 4.34 41.20 12.16
N PHE A 302 4.03 40.40 11.15
CA PHE A 302 4.48 40.65 9.76
C PHE A 302 3.41 41.28 8.86
N GLY A 303 2.26 41.68 9.39
CA GLY A 303 1.21 42.36 8.63
C GLY A 303 0.57 41.53 7.52
N ILE A 304 0.39 40.21 7.75
CA ILE A 304 -0.10 39.24 6.76
C ILE A 304 -1.55 38.87 7.05
#